data_c85430ce36ba3690fd2e3cd826f8343c
#
_entry.id   c85430ce36ba3690fd2e3cd826f8343c
#
_cell.length_a   1.000
_cell.length_b   1.000
_cell.length_c   1.000
_cell.angle_alpha   90.00
_cell.angle_beta   90.00
_cell.angle_gamma   90.00
#
_symmetry.space_group_name_H-M   'P 1'
#
loop_
_entity.id
_entity.type
_entity.pdbx_description
1 polymer ?
#
loop_
_entity_poly.entity_id
_entity_poly.type
_entity_poly.pdbx_seq_one_letter_code
_entity_poly.pdbx_strand_id
1 'polypeptide(L)'
;YEPVANNVVKMDPDMLYFSGDQIYESHGGYGLIRDPAEPAILNYLRKFYMFGMAFREALKDRPTVCIPDDHDVFQGNIWGEGGAAMQGLAQGASSKGGYREPARMVNVVHKTCAAHHPDYFDPTPCQQNISVYYGDMVYGNVSFAILGDRQWKSGPEKVETGSGRADHVRDRDVDTGHLDKPGLVLLGERQEKFLEQWAEDWRGHEMKVLLSQTVFAGVATHHG
;
A
#
# COMPACT_ATOMS: atom_id res chain seq x y z
N TYR A 1 -6.51 17.97 7.13
CA TYR A 1 -7.20 16.77 7.66
C TYR A 1 -8.39 17.09 8.57
N GLU A 2 -8.42 18.23 9.27
CA GLU A 2 -9.41 18.50 10.33
C GLU A 2 -10.87 18.32 9.91
N PRO A 3 -11.35 18.83 8.77
CA PRO A 3 -12.74 18.60 8.36
C PRO A 3 -13.05 17.11 8.12
N VAL A 4 -12.10 16.36 7.57
CA VAL A 4 -12.26 14.92 7.31
C VAL A 4 -12.29 14.16 8.64
N ALA A 5 -11.32 14.41 9.54
CA ALA A 5 -11.25 13.77 10.85
C ALA A 5 -12.53 14.01 11.68
N ASN A 6 -13.04 15.25 11.68
CA ASN A 6 -14.28 15.60 12.37
C ASN A 6 -15.51 14.88 11.79
N ASN A 7 -15.56 14.69 10.47
CA ASN A 7 -16.65 13.94 9.84
C ASN A 7 -16.55 12.44 10.16
N VAL A 8 -15.36 11.86 10.18
CA VAL A 8 -15.17 10.45 10.59
C VAL A 8 -15.66 10.23 12.01
N VAL A 9 -15.32 11.13 12.95
CA VAL A 9 -15.82 11.04 14.35
C VAL A 9 -17.34 11.11 14.39
N LYS A 10 -17.98 12.00 13.60
CA LYS A 10 -19.43 12.14 13.55
C LYS A 10 -20.13 10.92 12.94
N MET A 11 -19.49 10.21 12.02
CA MET A 11 -20.02 8.97 11.42
C MET A 11 -20.05 7.82 12.43
N ASP A 12 -19.23 7.90 13.49
CA ASP A 12 -19.11 6.91 14.56
C ASP A 12 -18.95 5.46 14.05
N PRO A 13 -17.94 5.18 13.22
CA PRO A 13 -17.76 3.85 12.65
C PRO A 13 -17.25 2.86 13.69
N ASP A 14 -17.60 1.58 13.52
CA ASP A 14 -17.11 0.49 14.38
C ASP A 14 -15.62 0.16 14.15
N MET A 15 -15.11 0.43 12.95
CA MET A 15 -13.73 0.18 12.55
C MET A 15 -13.27 1.23 11.53
N LEU A 16 -11.97 1.51 11.51
CA LEU A 16 -11.35 2.39 10.52
C LEU A 16 -10.43 1.59 9.61
N TYR A 17 -10.43 1.94 8.32
CA TYR A 17 -9.49 1.45 7.35
C TYR A 17 -8.82 2.63 6.62
N PHE A 18 -7.50 2.72 6.74
CA PHE A 18 -6.67 3.67 6.00
C PHE A 18 -5.89 2.90 4.93
N SER A 19 -6.24 3.16 3.68
CA SER A 19 -5.77 2.39 2.51
C SER A 19 -4.43 2.86 1.96
N GLY A 20 -3.65 3.61 2.72
CA GLY A 20 -2.38 4.18 2.28
C GLY A 20 -2.46 5.67 2.01
N ASP A 21 -1.32 6.27 1.65
CA ASP A 21 -1.17 7.71 1.47
C ASP A 21 -1.57 8.53 2.71
N GLN A 22 -1.27 8.01 3.89
CA GLN A 22 -1.48 8.73 5.13
C GLN A 22 -0.63 10.00 5.20
N ILE A 23 0.48 9.99 4.50
CA ILE A 23 1.34 11.16 4.32
C ILE A 23 1.71 11.32 2.84
N TYR A 24 2.02 12.54 2.46
CA TYR A 24 2.70 12.86 1.20
C TYR A 24 4.06 13.45 1.51
N GLU A 25 5.11 12.87 0.95
CA GLU A 25 6.51 13.19 1.28
C GLU A 25 6.86 14.66 1.04
N SER A 26 6.25 15.30 0.04
CA SER A 26 6.48 16.70 -0.32
C SER A 26 5.58 17.70 0.41
N HIS A 27 4.59 17.22 1.20
CA HIS A 27 3.59 18.05 1.85
C HIS A 27 3.75 18.04 3.38
N GLY A 28 3.00 18.88 4.06
CA GLY A 28 2.97 18.93 5.53
C GLY A 28 4.04 19.81 6.18
N GLY A 29 4.76 20.62 5.41
CA GLY A 29 5.59 21.71 5.93
C GLY A 29 6.99 21.36 6.44
N TYR A 30 7.40 20.07 6.38
CA TYR A 30 8.71 19.63 6.88
C TYR A 30 9.73 19.31 5.78
N GLY A 31 9.43 19.71 4.56
CA GLY A 31 10.26 19.37 3.42
C GLY A 31 10.34 17.86 3.17
N LEU A 32 11.24 17.48 2.29
CA LEU A 32 11.51 16.10 1.94
C LEU A 32 12.99 15.79 2.19
N ILE A 33 13.24 14.84 3.08
CA ILE A 33 14.59 14.34 3.36
C ILE A 33 14.62 12.87 2.96
N ARG A 34 15.49 12.52 2.02
CA ARG A 34 15.66 11.15 1.52
C ARG A 34 16.96 10.51 1.95
N ASP A 35 17.97 11.32 2.19
CA ASP A 35 19.33 10.85 2.47
C ASP A 35 20.00 11.79 3.50
N PRO A 36 20.76 11.25 4.45
CA PRO A 36 20.91 9.81 4.75
C PRO A 36 19.66 9.19 5.39
N ALA A 37 19.64 7.87 5.54
CA ALA A 37 18.46 7.09 5.93
C ALA A 37 17.86 7.51 7.29
N GLU A 38 18.69 7.80 8.30
CA GLU A 38 18.19 8.20 9.63
C GLU A 38 17.41 9.51 9.61
N PRO A 39 17.90 10.63 9.04
CA PRO A 39 17.08 11.82 8.84
C PRO A 39 15.81 11.60 8.01
N ALA A 40 15.87 10.75 6.97
CA ALA A 40 14.70 10.39 6.17
C ALA A 40 13.62 9.70 7.02
N ILE A 41 14.02 8.73 7.84
CA ILE A 41 13.15 8.03 8.79
C ILE A 41 12.52 9.02 9.80
N LEU A 42 13.32 9.93 10.37
CA LEU A 42 12.80 10.94 11.30
C LEU A 42 11.82 11.90 10.61
N ASN A 43 12.10 12.27 9.35
CA ASN A 43 11.20 13.09 8.53
C ASN A 43 9.87 12.39 8.31
N TYR A 44 9.89 11.09 7.96
CA TYR A 44 8.69 10.26 7.85
C TYR A 44 7.93 10.16 9.18
N LEU A 45 8.59 9.76 10.25
CA LEU A 45 7.97 9.57 11.56
C LEU A 45 7.29 10.85 12.07
N ARG A 46 7.87 12.02 11.81
CA ARG A 46 7.25 13.29 12.13
C ARG A 46 5.96 13.53 11.38
N LYS A 47 5.92 13.21 10.07
CA LYS A 47 4.72 13.34 9.24
C LYS A 47 3.65 12.34 9.66
N PHE A 48 4.03 11.11 9.93
CA PHE A 48 3.12 10.07 10.42
C PHE A 48 2.54 10.43 11.78
N TYR A 49 3.35 11.00 12.68
CA TYR A 49 2.85 11.55 13.95
C TYR A 49 1.79 12.64 13.73
N MET A 50 1.99 13.53 12.77
CA MET A 50 1.00 14.57 12.45
C MET A 50 -0.31 13.98 11.90
N PHE A 51 -0.23 12.92 11.12
CA PHE A 51 -1.42 12.14 10.72
C PHE A 51 -2.14 11.58 11.95
N GLY A 52 -1.44 10.89 12.83
CA GLY A 52 -2.00 10.34 14.06
C GLY A 52 -2.65 11.41 14.95
N MET A 53 -2.02 12.58 15.08
CA MET A 53 -2.58 13.70 15.84
C MET A 53 -3.83 14.31 15.19
N ALA A 54 -3.88 14.36 13.86
CA ALA A 54 -5.05 14.86 13.15
C ALA A 54 -6.29 13.96 13.34
N PHE A 55 -6.09 12.65 13.35
CA PHE A 55 -7.16 11.66 13.49
C PHE A 55 -7.33 11.11 14.93
N ARG A 56 -6.61 11.65 15.91
CA ARG A 56 -6.53 11.11 17.29
C ARG A 56 -7.89 10.77 17.91
N GLU A 57 -8.90 11.63 17.73
CA GLU A 57 -10.24 11.43 18.30
C GLU A 57 -10.99 10.27 17.64
N ALA A 58 -10.70 9.99 16.38
CA ALA A 58 -11.24 8.82 15.67
C ALA A 58 -10.49 7.55 16.03
N LEU A 59 -9.15 7.62 16.18
CA LEU A 59 -8.28 6.47 16.39
C LEU A 59 -8.31 5.90 17.81
N LYS A 60 -8.54 6.74 18.83
CA LYS A 60 -8.32 6.37 20.24
C LYS A 60 -9.17 5.20 20.74
N ASP A 61 -10.39 5.05 20.23
CA ASP A 61 -11.39 4.11 20.75
C ASP A 61 -11.90 3.12 19.68
N ARG A 62 -11.26 3.06 18.50
CA ARG A 62 -11.72 2.22 17.38
C ARG A 62 -10.61 1.33 16.85
N PRO A 63 -10.92 0.04 16.60
CA PRO A 63 -10.00 -0.79 15.81
C PRO A 63 -9.68 -0.12 14.49
N THR A 64 -8.40 -0.14 14.14
CA THR A 64 -7.94 0.53 12.93
C THR A 64 -7.01 -0.39 12.16
N VAL A 65 -7.27 -0.57 10.88
CA VAL A 65 -6.33 -1.16 9.92
C VAL A 65 -5.71 -0.03 9.12
N CYS A 66 -4.41 0.01 9.07
CA CYS A 66 -3.64 1.01 8.33
C CYS A 66 -2.61 0.27 7.47
N ILE A 67 -2.69 0.41 6.17
CA ILE A 67 -1.70 -0.16 5.25
C ILE A 67 -0.95 0.94 4.51
N PRO A 68 0.34 0.77 4.23
CA PRO A 68 1.12 1.78 3.52
C PRO A 68 0.86 1.74 2.02
N ASP A 69 0.94 2.89 1.36
CA ASP A 69 1.01 3.00 -0.09
C ASP A 69 2.30 3.70 -0.52
N ASP A 70 2.38 4.15 -1.75
CA ASP A 70 3.60 4.64 -2.38
C ASP A 70 4.16 5.92 -1.73
N HIS A 71 3.34 6.91 -1.45
CA HIS A 71 3.81 8.15 -0.81
C HIS A 71 4.28 7.93 0.64
N ASP A 72 3.74 6.94 1.34
CA ASP A 72 4.20 6.58 2.69
C ASP A 72 5.66 6.09 2.68
N VAL A 73 6.09 5.45 1.60
CA VAL A 73 7.50 5.04 1.38
C VAL A 73 8.29 6.05 0.53
N PHE A 74 7.82 7.29 0.45
CA PHE A 74 8.45 8.40 -0.29
C PHE A 74 8.67 8.11 -1.77
N GLN A 75 7.69 7.52 -2.42
CA GLN A 75 7.76 7.11 -3.80
C GLN A 75 6.45 7.48 -4.51
N GLY A 76 6.52 8.01 -5.71
CA GLY A 76 5.32 8.23 -6.51
C GLY A 76 5.05 7.01 -7.38
N ASN A 77 4.05 6.23 -7.05
CA ASN A 77 3.73 4.88 -7.51
C ASN A 77 4.72 3.81 -7.04
N ILE A 78 4.19 2.71 -6.56
CA ILE A 78 4.97 1.56 -6.13
C ILE A 78 4.52 0.27 -6.83
N TRP A 79 5.48 -0.44 -7.38
CA TRP A 79 5.41 -1.82 -7.84
C TRP A 79 6.60 -2.53 -7.24
N GLY A 80 6.36 -3.26 -6.15
CA GLY A 80 7.42 -3.69 -5.24
C GLY A 80 8.34 -4.80 -5.76
N GLU A 81 7.98 -5.50 -6.84
CA GLU A 81 8.80 -6.55 -7.47
C GLU A 81 9.37 -7.55 -6.46
N GLY A 82 8.56 -7.93 -5.47
CA GLY A 82 8.99 -8.85 -4.41
C GLY A 82 10.01 -8.27 -3.44
N GLY A 83 10.04 -6.95 -3.27
CA GLY A 83 10.97 -6.26 -2.38
C GLY A 83 12.29 -5.87 -3.06
N ALA A 84 12.36 -5.89 -4.40
CA ALA A 84 13.57 -5.52 -5.13
C ALA A 84 13.96 -4.06 -4.89
N ALA A 85 15.25 -3.74 -5.03
CA ALA A 85 15.72 -2.35 -5.08
C ALA A 85 15.42 -1.75 -6.44
N MET A 86 14.92 -0.51 -6.46
CA MET A 86 14.68 0.22 -7.70
C MET A 86 15.98 0.44 -8.45
N GLN A 87 15.98 0.13 -9.74
CA GLN A 87 17.11 0.39 -10.63
C GLN A 87 16.96 1.76 -11.30
N GLY A 88 18.06 2.50 -11.46
CA GLY A 88 18.09 3.77 -12.18
C GLY A 88 17.39 4.92 -11.44
N LEU A 89 17.76 5.17 -10.21
CA LEU A 89 17.18 6.17 -9.29
C LEU A 89 17.08 7.62 -9.84
N ALA A 90 17.72 7.93 -10.93
CA ALA A 90 17.97 9.32 -11.36
C ALA A 90 16.73 10.09 -11.83
N GLN A 91 15.55 9.49 -11.99
CA GLN A 91 14.46 10.16 -12.70
C GLN A 91 13.05 10.02 -12.12
N GLY A 92 12.91 9.66 -10.86
CA GLY A 92 11.66 9.88 -10.12
C GLY A 92 10.48 8.97 -10.44
N ALA A 93 10.35 8.43 -11.62
CA ALA A 93 9.26 7.53 -11.96
C ALA A 93 9.65 6.08 -11.67
N SER A 94 8.86 5.43 -10.85
CA SER A 94 9.10 4.06 -10.42
C SER A 94 8.53 2.98 -11.35
N SER A 95 8.30 3.32 -12.61
CA SER A 95 7.70 2.39 -13.59
C SER A 95 8.51 1.09 -13.79
N LYS A 96 9.79 1.09 -13.41
CA LYS A 96 10.64 -0.12 -13.40
C LYS A 96 10.35 -1.09 -12.26
N GLY A 97 9.62 -0.65 -11.27
CA GLY A 97 9.38 -1.41 -10.04
C GLY A 97 10.54 -1.34 -9.03
N GLY A 98 10.30 -1.95 -7.87
CA GLY A 98 11.21 -1.95 -6.74
C GLY A 98 11.02 -0.75 -5.80
N TYR A 99 11.74 -0.79 -4.69
CA TYR A 99 11.73 0.26 -3.67
C TYR A 99 12.88 1.23 -3.89
N ARG A 100 12.57 2.52 -3.87
CA ARG A 100 13.54 3.62 -3.99
C ARG A 100 14.32 3.82 -2.71
N GLU A 101 13.60 3.87 -1.60
CA GLU A 101 14.17 4.14 -0.29
C GLU A 101 14.83 2.87 0.28
N PRO A 102 15.81 3.02 1.17
CA PRO A 102 16.48 1.88 1.81
C PRO A 102 15.46 0.98 2.53
N ALA A 103 15.67 -0.34 2.49
CA ALA A 103 14.81 -1.32 3.14
C ALA A 103 14.57 -1.00 4.64
N ARG A 104 15.54 -0.42 5.33
CA ARG A 104 15.39 0.03 6.72
C ARG A 104 14.27 1.07 6.86
N MET A 105 14.16 2.03 5.94
CA MET A 105 13.09 3.03 5.96
C MET A 105 11.75 2.38 5.62
N VAL A 106 11.68 1.55 4.59
CA VAL A 106 10.47 0.81 4.22
C VAL A 106 9.95 -0.01 5.40
N ASN A 107 10.83 -0.70 6.12
CA ASN A 107 10.47 -1.48 7.30
C ASN A 107 9.95 -0.60 8.46
N VAL A 108 10.44 0.62 8.62
CA VAL A 108 9.88 1.56 9.60
C VAL A 108 8.46 1.96 9.20
N VAL A 109 8.22 2.23 7.92
CA VAL A 109 6.87 2.54 7.42
C VAL A 109 5.92 1.37 7.65
N HIS A 110 6.31 0.16 7.26
CA HIS A 110 5.50 -1.05 7.52
C HIS A 110 5.21 -1.22 9.02
N LYS A 111 6.21 -1.02 9.86
CA LYS A 111 6.05 -1.15 11.31
C LYS A 111 5.09 -0.09 11.89
N THR A 112 5.16 1.15 11.45
CA THR A 112 4.26 2.20 11.95
C THR A 112 2.82 1.98 11.50
N CYS A 113 2.61 1.49 10.28
CA CYS A 113 1.28 1.20 9.75
C CYS A 113 0.69 -0.10 10.30
N ALA A 114 1.48 -1.17 10.37
CA ALA A 114 0.96 -2.53 10.50
C ALA A 114 1.38 -3.28 11.78
N ALA A 115 2.19 -2.71 12.67
CA ALA A 115 2.67 -3.43 13.87
C ALA A 115 1.56 -3.80 14.87
N HIS A 116 0.39 -3.20 14.77
CA HIS A 116 -0.79 -3.50 15.60
C HIS A 116 -1.80 -4.44 14.92
N HIS A 117 -1.52 -4.86 13.69
CA HIS A 117 -2.33 -5.87 13.01
C HIS A 117 -2.16 -7.23 13.69
N PRO A 118 -3.09 -8.19 13.45
CA PRO A 118 -2.89 -9.58 13.81
C PRO A 118 -1.63 -10.18 13.18
N ASP A 119 -1.25 -11.36 13.63
CA ASP A 119 -0.11 -12.09 13.08
C ASP A 119 -0.24 -12.26 11.56
N TYR A 120 0.86 -12.05 10.85
CA TYR A 120 0.89 -12.17 9.41
C TYR A 120 0.79 -13.65 9.00
N PHE A 121 0.11 -13.91 7.90
CA PHE A 121 -0.07 -15.27 7.38
C PHE A 121 1.28 -15.97 7.12
N ASP A 122 2.21 -15.27 6.52
CA ASP A 122 3.58 -15.74 6.32
C ASP A 122 4.54 -14.56 6.60
N PRO A 123 5.18 -14.55 7.78
CA PRO A 123 6.04 -13.44 8.19
C PRO A 123 7.40 -13.40 7.50
N THR A 124 7.70 -14.35 6.61
CA THR A 124 8.98 -14.39 5.88
C THR A 124 9.17 -13.09 5.10
N PRO A 125 10.27 -12.36 5.31
CA PRO A 125 10.50 -11.11 4.58
C PRO A 125 10.61 -11.31 3.07
N CYS A 126 10.36 -10.23 2.34
CA CYS A 126 10.67 -10.11 0.92
C CYS A 126 12.18 -9.93 0.70
N GLN A 127 12.57 -9.71 -0.58
CA GLN A 127 13.94 -9.31 -0.91
C GLN A 127 14.38 -8.10 -0.08
N GLN A 128 15.68 -7.89 0.07
CA GLN A 128 16.29 -6.87 0.91
C GLN A 128 15.86 -6.93 2.39
N ASN A 129 15.29 -8.04 2.83
CA ASN A 129 14.73 -8.19 4.18
C ASN A 129 13.58 -7.18 4.47
N ILE A 130 12.82 -6.81 3.45
CA ILE A 130 11.62 -5.98 3.62
C ILE A 130 10.51 -6.83 4.23
N SER A 131 9.92 -6.33 5.31
CA SER A 131 8.84 -7.00 6.04
C SER A 131 7.56 -7.09 5.20
N VAL A 132 6.75 -8.10 5.50
CA VAL A 132 5.39 -8.26 4.96
C VAL A 132 4.35 -7.85 6.00
N TYR A 133 3.09 -7.66 5.59
CA TYR A 133 2.01 -7.31 6.51
C TYR A 133 0.64 -7.90 6.11
N TYR A 134 0.62 -8.84 5.17
CA TYR A 134 -0.64 -9.48 4.77
C TYR A 134 -1.05 -10.61 5.72
N GLY A 135 -2.34 -10.72 5.93
CA GLY A 135 -2.96 -11.69 6.83
C GLY A 135 -4.44 -11.41 6.98
N ASP A 136 -5.09 -12.05 7.94
CA ASP A 136 -6.51 -11.85 8.18
C ASP A 136 -6.83 -11.53 9.63
N MET A 137 -8.02 -11.00 9.83
CA MET A 137 -8.61 -10.76 11.14
C MET A 137 -10.12 -10.98 11.10
N VAL A 138 -10.69 -11.38 12.22
CA VAL A 138 -12.14 -11.43 12.40
C VAL A 138 -12.57 -10.35 13.39
N TYR A 139 -13.48 -9.49 12.98
CA TYR A 139 -14.07 -8.47 13.82
C TYR A 139 -15.55 -8.27 13.48
N GLY A 140 -16.43 -8.23 14.49
CA GLY A 140 -17.86 -8.06 14.29
C GLY A 140 -18.52 -9.11 13.39
N ASN A 141 -18.08 -10.38 13.48
CA ASN A 141 -18.56 -11.48 12.64
C ASN A 141 -18.21 -11.35 11.14
N VAL A 142 -17.23 -10.49 10.82
CA VAL A 142 -16.68 -10.28 9.48
C VAL A 142 -15.22 -10.68 9.48
N SER A 143 -14.81 -11.48 8.49
CA SER A 143 -13.40 -11.77 8.25
C SER A 143 -12.83 -10.80 7.21
N PHE A 144 -11.73 -10.15 7.56
CA PHE A 144 -11.03 -9.18 6.72
C PHE A 144 -9.70 -9.78 6.26
N ALA A 145 -9.50 -9.88 4.96
CA ALA A 145 -8.19 -10.14 4.39
C ALA A 145 -7.47 -8.81 4.15
N ILE A 146 -6.31 -8.64 4.77
CA ILE A 146 -5.45 -7.47 4.62
C ILE A 146 -4.37 -7.81 3.60
N LEU A 147 -4.27 -7.06 2.51
CA LEU A 147 -3.30 -7.30 1.45
C LEU A 147 -2.14 -6.32 1.47
N GLY A 148 -0.97 -6.82 1.11
CA GLY A 148 0.18 -6.03 0.70
C GLY A 148 0.33 -6.09 -0.82
N ASP A 149 -0.70 -5.70 -1.55
CA ASP A 149 -0.81 -5.89 -2.99
C ASP A 149 0.23 -5.10 -3.81
N ARG A 150 0.84 -4.09 -3.23
CA ARG A 150 1.96 -3.35 -3.85
C ARG A 150 3.30 -4.05 -3.73
N GLN A 151 3.46 -5.01 -2.81
CA GLN A 151 4.77 -5.59 -2.48
C GLN A 151 5.37 -6.47 -3.60
N TRP A 152 4.53 -7.20 -4.34
CA TRP A 152 4.99 -8.12 -5.40
C TRP A 152 4.65 -7.66 -6.80
N LYS A 153 3.78 -6.67 -6.94
CA LYS A 153 3.27 -6.17 -8.21
C LYS A 153 4.40 -5.82 -9.17
N SER A 154 4.28 -6.27 -10.41
CA SER A 154 5.24 -6.00 -11.48
C SER A 154 5.20 -4.54 -11.93
N GLY A 155 6.36 -3.95 -12.23
CA GLY A 155 6.47 -2.62 -12.79
C GLY A 155 5.88 -2.53 -14.20
N PRO A 156 5.17 -1.44 -14.54
CA PRO A 156 4.48 -1.29 -15.82
C PRO A 156 5.41 -1.13 -17.02
N GLU A 157 6.72 -0.89 -16.85
CA GLU A 157 7.68 -0.91 -17.96
C GLU A 157 7.81 -2.26 -18.65
N LYS A 158 7.33 -3.34 -18.01
CA LYS A 158 7.28 -4.66 -18.61
C LYS A 158 6.22 -4.80 -19.72
N VAL A 159 5.33 -3.81 -19.83
CA VAL A 159 4.31 -3.73 -20.87
C VAL A 159 4.39 -2.41 -21.63
N GLU A 160 4.03 -2.44 -22.90
CA GLU A 160 3.96 -1.26 -23.74
C GLU A 160 2.55 -0.66 -23.66
N THR A 161 2.44 0.49 -22.99
CA THR A 161 1.15 1.18 -22.78
C THR A 161 0.84 2.20 -23.88
N GLY A 162 1.76 2.42 -24.82
CA GLY A 162 1.60 3.41 -25.89
C GLY A 162 1.61 4.88 -25.42
N SER A 163 2.02 5.14 -24.17
CA SER A 163 2.06 6.48 -23.62
C SER A 163 3.46 6.86 -23.13
N GLY A 164 3.70 8.17 -22.93
CA GLY A 164 4.95 8.66 -22.34
C GLY A 164 5.11 8.33 -20.84
N ARG A 165 4.06 7.81 -20.21
CA ARG A 165 4.08 7.26 -18.87
C ARG A 165 3.65 5.80 -18.93
N ALA A 166 4.51 4.91 -18.50
CA ALA A 166 4.26 3.47 -18.56
C ALA A 166 3.04 3.01 -17.76
N ASP A 167 2.66 3.76 -16.73
CA ASP A 167 1.50 3.51 -15.88
C ASP A 167 0.18 4.09 -16.44
N HIS A 168 0.19 4.66 -17.65
CA HIS A 168 -0.98 5.28 -18.27
C HIS A 168 -1.23 4.70 -19.65
N VAL A 169 -2.45 4.25 -19.88
CA VAL A 169 -2.94 3.90 -21.22
C VAL A 169 -3.81 5.06 -21.71
N ARG A 170 -3.41 5.70 -22.81
CA ARG A 170 -4.14 6.84 -23.40
C ARG A 170 -4.98 6.46 -24.60
N ASP A 171 -4.67 5.35 -25.24
CA ASP A 171 -5.42 4.84 -26.36
C ASP A 171 -6.76 4.26 -25.85
N ARG A 172 -7.87 4.79 -26.35
CA ARG A 172 -9.22 4.31 -25.99
C ARG A 172 -9.54 2.95 -26.61
N ASP A 173 -8.88 2.63 -27.70
CA ASP A 173 -9.07 1.40 -28.47
C ASP A 173 -8.01 0.35 -28.12
N VAL A 174 -7.26 0.54 -27.03
CA VAL A 174 -6.23 -0.39 -26.60
C VAL A 174 -6.83 -1.78 -26.34
N ASP A 175 -6.21 -2.78 -26.95
CA ASP A 175 -6.47 -4.17 -26.58
C ASP A 175 -5.80 -4.47 -25.23
N THR A 176 -6.60 -4.57 -24.20
CA THR A 176 -6.12 -4.87 -22.83
C THR A 176 -5.42 -6.23 -22.74
N GLY A 177 -5.66 -7.14 -23.67
CA GLY A 177 -4.93 -8.41 -23.78
C GLY A 177 -3.43 -8.22 -24.04
N HIS A 178 -3.03 -7.12 -24.64
CA HIS A 178 -1.60 -6.77 -24.80
C HIS A 178 -0.92 -6.39 -23.48
N LEU A 179 -1.68 -6.04 -22.45
CA LEU A 179 -1.16 -5.68 -21.13
C LEU A 179 -1.01 -6.91 -20.23
N ASP A 180 -1.73 -8.00 -20.51
CA ASP A 180 -1.68 -9.24 -19.76
C ASP A 180 -0.63 -10.18 -20.36
N LYS A 181 0.62 -9.96 -19.99
CA LYS A 181 1.76 -10.75 -20.50
C LYS A 181 2.17 -11.84 -19.51
N PRO A 182 2.59 -13.02 -19.99
CA PRO A 182 3.14 -14.05 -19.12
C PRO A 182 4.31 -13.55 -18.27
N GLY A 183 4.30 -13.91 -16.99
CA GLY A 183 5.35 -13.54 -16.04
C GLY A 183 5.11 -12.20 -15.33
N LEU A 184 4.02 -11.50 -15.62
CA LEU A 184 3.57 -10.39 -14.78
C LEU A 184 2.99 -10.90 -13.47
N VAL A 185 3.25 -10.19 -12.40
CA VAL A 185 2.77 -10.49 -11.05
C VAL A 185 1.87 -9.36 -10.58
N LEU A 186 0.73 -9.70 -9.99
CA LEU A 186 -0.13 -8.76 -9.29
C LEU A 186 0.03 -8.92 -7.77
N LEU A 187 -0.44 -10.02 -7.21
CA LEU A 187 -0.38 -10.27 -5.77
C LEU A 187 0.84 -11.09 -5.35
N GLY A 188 1.29 -11.99 -6.21
CA GLY A 188 2.34 -12.96 -5.95
C GLY A 188 1.83 -14.22 -5.26
N GLU A 189 2.48 -15.35 -5.55
CA GLU A 189 2.06 -16.69 -5.12
C GLU A 189 1.78 -16.81 -3.61
N ARG A 190 2.54 -16.09 -2.79
CA ARG A 190 2.37 -16.12 -1.33
C ARG A 190 1.03 -15.53 -0.89
N GLN A 191 0.61 -14.40 -1.47
CA GLN A 191 -0.68 -13.80 -1.17
C GLN A 191 -1.83 -14.54 -1.86
N GLU A 192 -1.61 -15.09 -3.04
CA GLU A 192 -2.61 -15.93 -3.72
C GLU A 192 -2.93 -17.17 -2.88
N LYS A 193 -1.90 -17.86 -2.38
CA LYS A 193 -2.07 -18.99 -1.45
C LYS A 193 -2.79 -18.59 -0.16
N PHE A 194 -2.49 -17.41 0.39
CA PHE A 194 -3.21 -16.88 1.53
C PHE A 194 -4.69 -16.69 1.22
N LEU A 195 -5.01 -16.07 0.10
CA LEU A 195 -6.39 -15.79 -0.31
C LEU A 195 -7.18 -17.08 -0.59
N GLU A 196 -6.56 -18.08 -1.21
CA GLU A 196 -7.19 -19.41 -1.41
C GLU A 196 -7.63 -20.00 -0.08
N GLN A 197 -6.73 -20.06 0.91
CA GLN A 197 -7.04 -20.61 2.23
C GLN A 197 -8.08 -19.75 2.96
N TRP A 198 -7.94 -18.45 2.94
CA TRP A 198 -8.88 -17.52 3.56
C TRP A 198 -10.28 -17.60 2.92
N ALA A 199 -10.36 -17.75 1.61
CA ALA A 199 -11.63 -17.83 0.90
C ALA A 199 -12.46 -19.07 1.30
N GLU A 200 -11.80 -20.17 1.63
CA GLU A 200 -12.43 -21.43 2.04
C GLU A 200 -12.79 -21.47 3.54
N ASP A 201 -12.09 -20.72 4.38
CA ASP A 201 -12.31 -20.72 5.82
C ASP A 201 -13.48 -19.81 6.22
N TRP A 202 -14.58 -20.40 6.68
CA TRP A 202 -15.78 -19.70 7.15
C TRP A 202 -16.00 -19.87 8.68
N ARG A 203 -14.98 -20.24 9.43
CA ARG A 203 -15.09 -20.42 10.87
C ARG A 203 -15.16 -19.06 11.58
N GLY A 204 -16.22 -18.84 12.36
CA GLY A 204 -16.36 -17.68 13.24
C GLY A 204 -16.76 -16.37 12.56
N HIS A 205 -17.25 -16.42 11.33
CA HIS A 205 -17.73 -15.23 10.61
C HIS A 205 -18.76 -15.60 9.55
N GLU A 206 -19.55 -14.61 9.11
CA GLU A 206 -20.60 -14.75 8.11
C GLU A 206 -20.39 -13.88 6.87
N MET A 207 -19.40 -12.99 6.92
CA MET A 207 -19.04 -12.09 5.81
C MET A 207 -17.53 -12.04 5.62
N LYS A 208 -17.11 -11.81 4.39
CA LYS A 208 -15.71 -11.59 4.02
C LYS A 208 -15.51 -10.25 3.34
N VAL A 209 -14.47 -9.54 3.73
CA VAL A 209 -14.07 -8.24 3.16
C VAL A 209 -12.58 -8.28 2.83
N LEU A 210 -12.23 -7.89 1.62
CA LEU A 210 -10.83 -7.78 1.19
C LEU A 210 -10.41 -6.32 1.25
N LEU A 211 -9.33 -6.04 1.96
CA LEU A 211 -8.75 -4.71 2.13
C LEU A 211 -7.49 -4.59 1.26
N SER A 212 -7.52 -3.71 0.28
CA SER A 212 -6.48 -3.52 -0.73
C SER A 212 -6.31 -2.02 -1.04
N GLN A 213 -5.10 -1.58 -1.36
CA GLN A 213 -4.86 -0.22 -1.88
C GLN A 213 -5.30 -0.09 -3.33
N THR A 214 -5.12 -1.16 -4.11
CA THR A 214 -5.42 -1.14 -5.54
C THR A 214 -6.92 -1.23 -5.78
N VAL A 215 -7.43 -0.33 -6.62
CA VAL A 215 -8.81 -0.38 -7.08
C VAL A 215 -9.06 -1.68 -7.83
N PHE A 216 -9.99 -2.49 -7.36
CA PHE A 216 -10.33 -3.78 -7.98
C PHE A 216 -11.03 -3.61 -9.33
N ALA A 217 -11.98 -2.69 -9.39
CA ALA A 217 -12.70 -2.37 -10.62
C ALA A 217 -12.91 -0.86 -10.67
N GLY A 218 -12.12 -0.18 -11.45
CA GLY A 218 -12.23 1.25 -11.65
C GLY A 218 -12.05 1.58 -13.12
N VAL A 219 -12.91 2.46 -13.63
CA VAL A 219 -12.78 3.00 -14.98
C VAL A 219 -12.39 4.46 -14.85
N ALA A 220 -11.12 4.77 -15.11
CA ALA A 220 -10.69 6.14 -15.33
C ALA A 220 -10.82 6.45 -16.82
N THR A 221 -11.81 7.23 -17.18
CA THR A 221 -12.04 7.65 -18.57
C THR A 221 -11.25 8.90 -18.96
N HIS A 222 -10.73 9.62 -17.99
CA HIS A 222 -9.89 10.81 -18.18
C HIS A 222 -8.86 10.90 -17.05
N HIS A 223 -7.62 11.18 -17.44
CA HIS A 223 -6.64 11.79 -16.55
C HIS A 223 -6.58 13.28 -16.91
N GLY A 224 -6.94 14.11 -15.92
CA GLY A 224 -6.87 15.57 -16.05
C GLY A 224 -5.44 16.06 -16.17
#